data_ac13b57979631c57bb607b69b32724fd
#
_entry.id   ac13b57979631c57bb607b69b32724fd
#
_cell.length_a   1.000
_cell.length_b   1.000
_cell.length_c   1.000
_cell.angle_alpha   90.00
_cell.angle_beta   90.00
_cell.angle_gamma   90.00
#
_symmetry.space_group_name_H-M   'P 1'
#
loop_
_entity.id
_entity.type
_entity.pdbx_description
1 polymer ?
#
loop_
_entity_poly.entity_id
_entity_poly.type
_entity_poly.pdbx_seq_one_letter_code
_entity_poly.pdbx_strand_id
1 'polypeptide(L)'
;MQDHNLVALVTFGALLVFTASGIGVGRARYKYGVQAPAVTGHDIFERHIRAQMNTLEQLVVFLPALWLYAIYWGDLVAAVLGVLWLIARSIYIIAYVRESSKRGLAFAAGSLVNLVLLVGAAAGAIRALVSAGAA
;
A
#
# COMPACT_ATOMS: atom_id res chain seq x y z
N MET A 1 19.99 17.30 7.91
CA MET A 1 19.34 16.28 7.05
C MET A 1 18.39 15.52 7.96
N GLN A 2 17.10 15.55 7.72
CA GLN A 2 16.17 14.73 8.51
C GLN A 2 16.35 13.27 8.08
N ASP A 3 16.62 12.41 9.04
CA ASP A 3 16.79 10.97 8.78
C ASP A 3 15.40 10.31 8.68
N HIS A 4 15.00 9.93 7.48
CA HIS A 4 13.73 9.25 7.21
C HIS A 4 13.87 7.71 7.28
N ASN A 5 14.59 7.22 8.29
CA ASN A 5 14.91 5.80 8.41
C ASN A 5 13.68 4.93 8.70
N LEU A 6 12.73 5.43 9.49
CA LEU A 6 11.51 4.67 9.81
C LEU A 6 10.62 4.53 8.57
N VAL A 7 10.44 5.62 7.82
CA VAL A 7 9.67 5.59 6.56
C VAL A 7 10.36 4.72 5.52
N ALA A 8 11.69 4.72 5.46
CA ALA A 8 12.43 3.83 4.59
C ALA A 8 12.17 2.34 4.92
N LEU A 9 12.14 1.97 6.20
CA LEU A 9 11.81 0.61 6.64
C LEU A 9 10.36 0.24 6.28
N VAL A 10 9.43 1.15 6.47
CA VAL A 10 8.03 0.95 6.05
C VAL A 10 7.92 0.77 4.53
N THR A 11 8.64 1.58 3.77
CA THR A 11 8.70 1.45 2.30
C THR A 11 9.21 0.06 1.90
N PHE A 12 10.29 -0.39 2.52
CA PHE A 12 10.82 -1.74 2.31
C PHE A 12 9.77 -2.81 2.64
N GLY A 13 9.08 -2.69 3.78
CA GLY A 13 7.99 -3.58 4.17
C GLY A 13 6.86 -3.62 3.13
N ALA A 14 6.47 -2.47 2.58
CA ALA A 14 5.43 -2.39 1.54
C ALA A 14 5.84 -3.10 0.24
N LEU A 15 7.09 -2.93 -0.16
CA LEU A 15 7.65 -3.63 -1.33
C LEU A 15 7.74 -5.15 -1.09
N LEU A 16 8.07 -5.58 0.12
CA LEU A 16 8.04 -7.01 0.48
C LEU A 16 6.63 -7.59 0.41
N VAL A 17 5.63 -6.90 0.94
CA VAL A 17 4.21 -7.33 0.86
C VAL A 17 3.78 -7.45 -0.60
N PHE A 18 4.12 -6.49 -1.44
CA PHE A 18 3.82 -6.54 -2.86
C PHE A 18 4.54 -7.70 -3.55
N THR A 19 5.83 -7.89 -3.29
CA THR A 19 6.62 -9.00 -3.84
C THR A 19 6.05 -10.35 -3.42
N ALA A 20 5.69 -10.50 -2.14
CA ALA A 20 5.06 -11.73 -1.63
C ALA A 20 3.73 -12.03 -2.32
N SER A 21 2.91 -11.00 -2.62
CA SER A 21 1.67 -11.17 -3.38
C SER A 21 1.94 -11.66 -4.80
N GLY A 22 2.99 -11.16 -5.45
CA GLY A 22 3.45 -11.63 -6.76
C GLY A 22 3.90 -13.08 -6.77
N ILE A 23 4.65 -13.48 -5.74
CA ILE A 23 5.02 -14.89 -5.53
C ILE A 23 3.77 -15.76 -5.37
N GLY A 24 2.75 -15.26 -4.63
CA GLY A 24 1.46 -15.92 -4.49
C GLY A 24 0.76 -16.14 -5.84
N VAL A 25 0.78 -15.15 -6.72
CA VAL A 25 0.27 -15.28 -8.10
C VAL A 25 1.02 -16.36 -8.87
N GLY A 26 2.36 -16.35 -8.83
CA GLY A 26 3.18 -17.35 -9.52
C GLY A 26 2.89 -18.77 -9.05
N ARG A 27 2.77 -18.97 -7.73
CA ARG A 27 2.42 -20.28 -7.14
C ARG A 27 1.02 -20.74 -7.55
N ALA A 28 0.03 -19.84 -7.51
CA ALA A 28 -1.34 -20.14 -7.92
C ALA A 28 -1.41 -20.49 -9.41
N ARG A 29 -0.68 -19.76 -10.24
CA ARG A 29 -0.56 -20.03 -11.69
C ARG A 29 -0.07 -21.45 -11.95
N TYR A 30 0.99 -21.86 -11.29
CA TYR A 30 1.55 -23.20 -11.41
C TYR A 30 0.58 -24.25 -10.90
N LYS A 31 0.02 -24.04 -9.70
CA LYS A 31 -0.88 -24.99 -9.03
C LYS A 31 -2.16 -25.25 -9.82
N TYR A 32 -2.73 -24.23 -10.46
CA TYR A 32 -4.00 -24.31 -11.16
C TYR A 32 -3.86 -24.39 -12.69
N GLY A 33 -2.64 -24.51 -13.20
CA GLY A 33 -2.36 -24.74 -14.61
C GLY A 33 -2.73 -23.58 -15.53
N VAL A 34 -2.74 -22.35 -15.02
CA VAL A 34 -3.04 -21.15 -15.84
C VAL A 34 -1.77 -20.65 -16.50
N GLN A 35 -1.66 -20.80 -17.82
CA GLN A 35 -0.47 -20.39 -18.55
C GLN A 35 -0.41 -18.88 -18.78
N ALA A 36 0.80 -18.30 -18.67
CA ALA A 36 1.04 -16.91 -19.04
C ALA A 36 0.81 -16.71 -20.56
N PRO A 37 0.28 -15.58 -21.00
CA PRO A 37 -0.04 -14.35 -20.24
C PRO A 37 -1.46 -14.29 -19.65
N ALA A 38 -2.21 -15.39 -19.65
CA ALA A 38 -3.59 -15.41 -19.18
C ALA A 38 -3.72 -14.92 -17.73
N VAL A 39 -4.72 -14.10 -17.46
CA VAL A 39 -5.07 -13.58 -16.13
C VAL A 39 -6.40 -14.14 -15.61
N THR A 40 -7.02 -15.00 -16.40
CA THR A 40 -8.25 -15.75 -16.08
C THR A 40 -8.01 -17.24 -16.29
N GLY A 41 -8.89 -18.08 -15.74
CA GLY A 41 -8.86 -19.52 -15.94
C GLY A 41 -9.10 -20.36 -14.70
N HIS A 42 -8.99 -19.79 -13.51
CA HIS A 42 -9.33 -20.45 -12.24
C HIS A 42 -9.61 -19.41 -11.16
N ASP A 43 -10.71 -19.55 -10.43
CA ASP A 43 -11.19 -18.56 -9.46
C ASP A 43 -10.16 -18.16 -8.41
N ILE A 44 -9.44 -19.14 -7.84
CA ILE A 44 -8.43 -18.86 -6.81
C ILE A 44 -7.24 -18.12 -7.42
N PHE A 45 -6.81 -18.48 -8.61
CA PHE A 45 -5.75 -17.77 -9.33
C PHE A 45 -6.16 -16.32 -9.64
N GLU A 46 -7.38 -16.12 -10.09
CA GLU A 46 -7.89 -14.76 -10.36
C GLU A 46 -7.96 -13.90 -9.09
N ARG A 47 -8.28 -14.50 -7.94
CA ARG A 47 -8.22 -13.79 -6.65
C ARG A 47 -6.81 -13.31 -6.31
N HIS A 48 -5.79 -14.13 -6.55
CA HIS A 48 -4.39 -13.73 -6.37
C HIS A 48 -4.00 -12.57 -7.28
N ILE A 49 -4.34 -12.64 -8.57
CA ILE A 49 -4.09 -11.58 -9.55
C ILE A 49 -4.77 -10.27 -9.11
N ARG A 50 -6.05 -10.32 -8.76
CA ARG A 50 -6.81 -9.14 -8.34
C ARG A 50 -6.27 -8.51 -7.07
N ALA A 51 -5.89 -9.33 -6.09
CA ALA A 51 -5.29 -8.83 -4.84
C ALA A 51 -3.94 -8.14 -5.11
N GLN A 52 -3.09 -8.71 -5.97
CA GLN A 52 -1.82 -8.12 -6.37
C GLN A 52 -2.02 -6.80 -7.14
N MET A 53 -2.88 -6.79 -8.16
CA MET A 53 -3.15 -5.59 -8.96
C MET A 53 -3.69 -4.45 -8.11
N ASN A 54 -4.65 -4.73 -7.23
CA ASN A 54 -5.17 -3.72 -6.32
C ASN A 54 -4.11 -3.23 -5.32
N THR A 55 -3.17 -4.09 -4.92
CA THR A 55 -2.04 -3.67 -4.08
C THR A 55 -1.11 -2.74 -4.83
N LEU A 56 -0.83 -3.00 -6.10
CA LEU A 56 -0.05 -2.10 -6.96
C LEU A 56 -0.71 -0.73 -7.09
N GLU A 57 -2.01 -0.68 -7.36
CA GLU A 57 -2.79 0.56 -7.45
C GLU A 57 -2.70 1.38 -6.16
N GLN A 58 -2.82 0.73 -5.03
CA GLN A 58 -2.68 1.38 -3.72
C GLN A 58 -1.26 1.91 -3.46
N LEU A 59 -0.21 1.17 -3.87
CA LEU A 59 1.19 1.58 -3.71
C LEU A 59 1.51 2.86 -4.48
N VAL A 60 0.91 3.06 -5.63
CA VAL A 60 1.10 4.28 -6.45
C VAL A 60 0.72 5.55 -5.68
N VAL A 61 -0.29 5.48 -4.84
CA VAL A 61 -0.71 6.58 -3.95
C VAL A 61 0.05 6.54 -2.63
N PHE A 62 0.17 5.36 -2.02
CA PHE A 62 0.72 5.19 -0.69
C PHE A 62 2.16 5.67 -0.57
N LEU A 63 3.06 5.19 -1.44
CA LEU A 63 4.49 5.49 -1.32
C LEU A 63 4.80 6.98 -1.48
N PRO A 64 4.34 7.67 -2.51
CA PRO A 64 4.58 9.12 -2.61
C PRO A 64 3.94 9.90 -1.47
N ALA A 65 2.72 9.57 -1.06
CA ALA A 65 2.03 10.27 0.02
C ALA A 65 2.74 10.05 1.38
N LEU A 66 3.25 8.84 1.65
CA LEU A 66 4.03 8.51 2.84
C LEU A 66 5.28 9.39 2.95
N TRP A 67 6.06 9.47 1.88
CA TRP A 67 7.30 10.26 1.86
C TRP A 67 7.02 11.75 1.94
N LEU A 68 6.04 12.27 1.20
CA LEU A 68 5.64 13.66 1.28
C LEU A 68 5.13 14.01 2.69
N TYR A 69 4.34 13.14 3.30
CA TYR A 69 3.89 13.34 4.67
C TYR A 69 5.07 13.42 5.65
N ALA A 70 6.03 12.50 5.53
CA ALA A 70 7.22 12.47 6.38
C ALA A 70 8.06 13.76 6.27
N ILE A 71 8.22 14.30 5.07
CA ILE A 71 8.95 15.54 4.82
C ILE A 71 8.33 16.72 5.58
N TYR A 72 7.01 16.83 5.64
CA TYR A 72 6.32 17.97 6.23
C TYR A 72 5.97 17.79 7.71
N TRP A 73 5.71 16.56 8.17
CA TRP A 73 5.18 16.29 9.50
C TRP A 73 6.06 15.38 10.37
N GLY A 74 7.12 14.84 9.79
CA GLY A 74 8.10 14.02 10.50
C GLY A 74 7.96 12.52 10.26
N ASP A 75 9.08 11.83 10.49
CA ASP A 75 9.28 10.42 10.18
C ASP A 75 8.42 9.48 11.01
N LEU A 76 8.31 9.74 12.32
CA LEU A 76 7.62 8.84 13.25
C LEU A 76 6.12 8.71 12.94
N VAL A 77 5.43 9.83 12.75
CA VAL A 77 3.97 9.81 12.50
C VAL A 77 3.68 9.15 11.15
N ALA A 78 4.46 9.50 10.13
CA ALA A 78 4.37 8.88 8.81
C ALA A 78 4.59 7.36 8.90
N ALA A 79 5.60 6.92 9.64
CA ALA A 79 5.92 5.50 9.81
C ALA A 79 4.81 4.74 10.55
N VAL A 80 4.22 5.32 11.59
CA VAL A 80 3.07 4.70 12.29
C VAL A 80 1.88 4.52 11.35
N LEU A 81 1.52 5.54 10.59
CA LEU A 81 0.47 5.44 9.56
C LEU A 81 0.82 4.38 8.51
N GLY A 82 2.08 4.33 8.10
CA GLY A 82 2.56 3.35 7.16
C GLY A 82 2.48 1.92 7.67
N VAL A 83 2.80 1.66 8.93
CA VAL A 83 2.65 0.34 9.57
C VAL A 83 1.18 -0.08 9.60
N LEU A 84 0.26 0.83 9.92
CA LEU A 84 -1.18 0.55 9.86
C LEU A 84 -1.62 0.15 8.45
N TRP A 85 -1.09 0.82 7.42
CA TRP A 85 -1.34 0.44 6.03
C TRP A 85 -0.80 -0.96 5.71
N LEU A 86 0.43 -1.30 6.16
CA LEU A 86 1.01 -2.63 5.97
C LEU A 86 0.14 -3.73 6.57
N ILE A 87 -0.35 -3.52 7.79
CA ILE A 87 -1.24 -4.46 8.47
C ILE A 87 -2.54 -4.62 7.69
N ALA A 88 -3.21 -3.51 7.37
CA ALA A 88 -4.46 -3.51 6.61
C ALA A 88 -4.29 -4.19 5.25
N ARG A 89 -3.20 -3.92 4.54
CA ARG A 89 -2.92 -4.49 3.23
C ARG A 89 -2.64 -5.99 3.29
N SER A 90 -1.88 -6.43 4.28
CA SER A 90 -1.61 -7.86 4.49
C SER A 90 -2.90 -8.63 4.79
N ILE A 91 -3.76 -8.09 5.66
CA ILE A 91 -5.07 -8.68 5.95
C ILE A 91 -5.94 -8.70 4.69
N TYR A 92 -5.96 -7.62 3.91
CA TYR A 92 -6.72 -7.55 2.66
C TYR A 92 -6.32 -8.64 1.68
N ILE A 93 -5.02 -8.83 1.43
CA ILE A 93 -4.52 -9.85 0.49
C ILE A 93 -4.96 -11.25 0.94
N ILE A 94 -4.76 -11.56 2.22
CA ILE A 94 -5.12 -12.87 2.78
C ILE A 94 -6.63 -13.10 2.71
N ALA A 95 -7.43 -12.11 3.11
CA ALA A 95 -8.89 -12.21 3.09
C ALA A 95 -9.43 -12.31 1.66
N TYR A 96 -8.81 -11.59 0.71
CA TYR A 96 -9.24 -11.64 -0.68
C TYR A 96 -9.04 -13.03 -1.29
N VAL A 97 -7.90 -13.66 -1.01
CA VAL A 97 -7.59 -15.00 -1.55
C VAL A 97 -8.44 -16.10 -0.90
N ARG A 98 -8.66 -16.00 0.42
CA ARG A 98 -9.36 -17.04 1.21
C ARG A 98 -10.88 -16.99 1.11
N GLU A 99 -11.47 -15.88 0.70
CA GLU A 99 -12.91 -15.63 0.60
C GLU A 99 -13.41 -14.45 1.48
N SER A 100 -13.74 -13.58 0.95
CA SER A 100 -13.63 -12.20 0.92
C SER A 100 -14.68 -11.30 1.56
N SER A 101 -15.51 -11.78 2.47
CA SER A 101 -16.43 -10.88 3.20
C SER A 101 -15.68 -9.89 4.11
N LYS A 102 -14.51 -10.28 4.64
CA LYS A 102 -13.65 -9.42 5.48
C LYS A 102 -12.76 -8.47 4.68
N ARG A 103 -12.64 -8.65 3.36
CA ARG A 103 -11.78 -7.81 2.50
C ARG A 103 -12.21 -6.35 2.49
N GLY A 104 -13.50 -6.08 2.56
CA GLY A 104 -14.05 -4.73 2.50
C GLY A 104 -13.57 -3.84 3.64
N LEU A 105 -13.55 -4.37 4.88
CA LEU A 105 -13.05 -3.62 6.05
C LEU A 105 -11.56 -3.34 5.95
N ALA A 106 -10.76 -4.33 5.57
CA ALA A 106 -9.32 -4.17 5.40
C ALA A 106 -8.99 -3.20 4.25
N PHE A 107 -9.73 -3.27 3.15
CA PHE A 107 -9.63 -2.31 2.05
C PHE A 107 -9.94 -0.89 2.51
N ALA A 108 -11.04 -0.69 3.24
CA ALA A 108 -11.44 0.61 3.76
C ALA A 108 -10.39 1.19 4.72
N ALA A 109 -9.83 0.36 5.61
CA ALA A 109 -8.77 0.79 6.54
C ALA A 109 -7.51 1.26 5.79
N GLY A 110 -7.02 0.50 4.80
CA GLY A 110 -5.87 0.90 3.99
C GLY A 110 -6.13 2.16 3.15
N SER A 111 -7.33 2.28 2.58
CA SER A 111 -7.74 3.46 1.81
C SER A 111 -7.86 4.71 2.70
N LEU A 112 -8.32 4.56 3.94
CA LEU A 112 -8.37 5.65 4.91
C LEU A 112 -6.96 6.14 5.25
N VAL A 113 -6.01 5.24 5.47
CA VAL A 113 -4.61 5.62 5.71
C VAL A 113 -4.05 6.38 4.51
N ASN A 114 -4.28 5.91 3.29
CA ASN A 114 -3.86 6.63 2.08
C ASN A 114 -4.46 8.04 2.01
N LEU A 115 -5.73 8.19 2.34
CA LEU A 115 -6.39 9.49 2.36
C LEU A 115 -5.77 10.43 3.41
N VAL A 116 -5.52 9.93 4.62
CA VAL A 116 -4.87 10.71 5.70
C VAL A 116 -3.48 11.16 5.27
N LEU A 117 -2.68 10.27 4.71
CA LEU A 117 -1.34 10.59 4.21
C LEU A 117 -1.40 11.63 3.08
N LEU A 118 -2.29 11.46 2.12
CA LEU A 118 -2.41 12.34 0.96
C LEU A 118 -2.87 13.75 1.37
N VAL A 119 -3.93 13.85 2.19
CA VAL A 119 -4.45 15.13 2.69
C VAL A 119 -3.42 15.81 3.59
N GLY A 120 -2.76 15.06 4.47
CA GLY A 120 -1.71 15.59 5.34
C GLY A 120 -0.50 16.09 4.53
N ALA A 121 -0.08 15.36 3.50
CA ALA A 121 0.99 15.80 2.61
C ALA A 121 0.64 17.11 1.90
N ALA A 122 -0.57 17.22 1.36
CA ALA A 122 -1.05 18.45 0.70
C ALA A 122 -1.12 19.62 1.68
N ALA A 123 -1.67 19.40 2.87
CA ALA A 123 -1.74 20.43 3.92
C ALA A 123 -0.34 20.92 4.35
N GLY A 124 0.62 20.00 4.48
CA GLY A 124 2.01 20.33 4.80
C GLY A 124 2.67 21.17 3.71
N ALA A 125 2.48 20.80 2.46
CA ALA A 125 3.01 21.55 1.31
C ALA A 125 2.41 22.96 1.21
N ILE A 126 1.10 23.10 1.37
CA ILE A 126 0.41 24.39 1.37
C ILE A 126 0.92 25.28 2.51
N ARG A 127 1.02 24.72 3.72
CA ARG A 127 1.55 25.45 4.88
C ARG A 127 2.96 25.97 4.62
N ALA A 128 3.84 25.14 4.07
CA ALA A 128 5.20 25.52 3.75
C ALA A 128 5.26 26.64 2.72
N LEU A 129 4.40 26.57 1.69
CA LEU A 129 4.32 27.61 0.64
C LEU A 129 3.85 28.96 1.21
N VAL A 130 2.80 28.95 2.04
CA VAL A 130 2.28 30.16 2.67
C VAL A 130 3.32 30.80 3.60
N SER A 131 4.04 29.98 4.38
CA SER A 131 5.10 30.47 5.27
C SER A 131 6.28 31.08 4.50
N ALA A 132 6.63 30.52 3.35
CA ALA A 132 7.71 31.05 2.51
C ALA A 132 7.32 32.37 1.81
N GLY A 133 6.04 32.55 1.46
CA GLY A 133 5.54 33.77 0.82
C GLY A 133 5.28 34.94 1.80
N ALA A 134 5.29 34.66 3.12
CA ALA A 134 5.11 35.64 4.18
C ALA A 134 6.46 36.20 4.73
N ALA A 135 7.58 35.64 4.27
CA ALA A 135 8.94 36.09 4.62
C ALA A 135 9.52 36.98 3.53
#